data_ff72918ff74d86282748de3bd09114db
#
_entry.id   ff72918ff74d86282748de3bd09114db
#
_cell.length_a   1.000
_cell.length_b   1.000
_cell.length_c   1.000
_cell.angle_alpha   90.00
_cell.angle_beta   90.00
_cell.angle_gamma   90.00
#
_symmetry.space_group_name_H-M   'P 1'
#
loop_
_entity.id
_entity.type
_entity.pdbx_description
1 polymer ?
#
loop_
_entity_poly.entity_id
_entity_poly.type
_entity_poly.pdbx_seq_one_letter_code
_entity_poly.pdbx_strand_id
1 'polypeptide(L)'
;MGYDLKWKREAKEDFERLEKSVQKQAVTQFRKLSVSPELGKPLGNKAGLDLTGYRKLYFFQKKYRIVYAFDEKKQEVVIFAIGKREDMKVYRDLTGRLERTNSEQGIV
;
A
#
# COMPACT_ATOMS: atom_id res chain seq x y z
N MET A 1 -15.03 14.32 -5.66
CA MET A 1 -14.65 13.26 -6.54
C MET A 1 -13.23 12.83 -6.29
N GLY A 2 -13.04 11.65 -5.88
CA GLY A 2 -11.74 11.09 -5.61
C GLY A 2 -11.66 9.68 -6.15
N TYR A 3 -10.53 9.06 -5.90
CA TYR A 3 -10.34 7.65 -6.21
C TYR A 3 -10.98 6.81 -5.12
N ASP A 4 -11.60 5.69 -5.51
CA ASP A 4 -12.12 4.72 -4.56
C ASP A 4 -10.96 3.99 -3.90
N LEU A 5 -11.05 3.80 -2.59
CA LEU A 5 -10.02 3.09 -1.85
C LEU A 5 -10.38 1.62 -1.73
N LYS A 6 -9.49 0.77 -2.18
CA LYS A 6 -9.63 -0.68 -2.08
C LYS A 6 -8.49 -1.23 -1.22
N TRP A 7 -8.68 -2.39 -0.63
CA TRP A 7 -7.70 -3.02 0.24
C TRP A 7 -7.50 -4.46 -0.18
N LYS A 8 -6.24 -4.91 -0.15
CA LYS A 8 -5.99 -6.33 -0.12
C LYS A 8 -6.24 -6.82 1.30
N ARG A 9 -6.61 -8.09 1.45
CA ARG A 9 -6.92 -8.66 2.77
C ARG A 9 -5.77 -8.45 3.74
N GLU A 10 -4.56 -8.73 3.29
CA GLU A 10 -3.37 -8.60 4.14
C GLU A 10 -3.13 -7.16 4.59
N ALA A 11 -3.44 -6.19 3.72
CA ALA A 11 -3.33 -4.79 4.10
C ALA A 11 -4.33 -4.42 5.18
N LYS A 12 -5.52 -4.96 5.10
CA LYS A 12 -6.54 -4.73 6.13
C LYS A 12 -6.09 -5.33 7.46
N GLU A 13 -5.52 -6.51 7.43
CA GLU A 13 -4.97 -7.15 8.62
C GLU A 13 -3.82 -6.33 9.19
N ASP A 14 -2.93 -5.81 8.33
CA ASP A 14 -1.86 -4.92 8.76
C ASP A 14 -2.42 -3.72 9.51
N PHE A 15 -3.46 -3.10 8.95
CA PHE A 15 -4.10 -1.93 9.54
C PHE A 15 -4.67 -2.27 10.92
N GLU A 16 -5.34 -3.40 11.04
CA GLU A 16 -5.97 -3.82 12.29
C GLU A 16 -4.97 -4.06 13.41
N ARG A 17 -3.73 -4.40 13.07
CA ARG A 17 -2.66 -4.60 14.05
C ARG A 17 -2.03 -3.31 14.53
N LEU A 18 -2.29 -2.19 13.88
CA LEU A 18 -1.69 -0.92 14.27
C LEU A 18 -2.34 -0.40 15.55
N GLU A 19 -1.57 0.33 16.35
CA GLU A 19 -2.13 1.06 17.48
C GLU A 19 -3.11 2.11 16.98
N LYS A 20 -4.07 2.46 17.81
CA LYS A 20 -5.14 3.39 17.41
C LYS A 20 -4.62 4.73 16.92
N SER A 21 -3.57 5.27 17.57
CA SER A 21 -2.99 6.53 17.14
C SER A 21 -2.41 6.44 15.74
N VAL A 22 -1.77 5.31 15.42
CA VAL A 22 -1.20 5.07 14.10
C VAL A 22 -2.31 4.85 13.08
N GLN A 23 -3.37 4.14 13.45
CA GLN A 23 -4.54 3.95 12.58
C GLN A 23 -5.15 5.27 12.17
N LYS A 24 -5.29 6.21 13.10
CA LYS A 24 -5.84 7.53 12.80
C LYS A 24 -4.99 8.27 11.78
N GLN A 25 -3.68 8.19 11.95
CA GLN A 25 -2.77 8.84 11.00
C GLN A 25 -2.83 8.17 9.63
N ALA A 26 -2.97 6.84 9.60
CA ALA A 26 -3.10 6.11 8.34
C ALA A 26 -4.37 6.53 7.60
N VAL A 27 -5.48 6.67 8.30
CA VAL A 27 -6.75 7.11 7.70
C VAL A 27 -6.59 8.49 7.07
N THR A 28 -5.88 9.40 7.73
CA THR A 28 -5.59 10.71 7.17
C THR A 28 -4.85 10.58 5.85
N GLN A 29 -3.87 9.68 5.78
CA GLN A 29 -3.12 9.45 4.55
C GLN A 29 -3.99 8.84 3.45
N PHE A 30 -4.89 7.93 3.80
CA PHE A 30 -5.81 7.34 2.83
C PHE A 30 -6.67 8.40 2.17
N ARG A 31 -7.16 9.37 2.93
CA ARG A 31 -7.93 10.48 2.38
C ARG A 31 -7.11 11.30 1.40
N LYS A 32 -5.85 11.54 1.74
CA LYS A 32 -4.94 12.27 0.84
C LYS A 32 -4.71 11.49 -0.44
N LEU A 33 -4.52 10.18 -0.35
CA LEU A 33 -4.30 9.33 -1.52
C LEU A 33 -5.53 9.27 -2.41
N SER A 34 -6.71 9.32 -1.83
CA SER A 34 -7.96 9.33 -2.57
C SER A 34 -8.08 10.57 -3.46
N VAL A 35 -7.48 11.68 -3.06
CA VAL A 35 -7.49 12.92 -3.83
C VAL A 35 -6.25 13.01 -4.73
N SER A 36 -5.10 12.61 -4.23
CA SER A 36 -3.82 12.74 -4.92
C SER A 36 -3.05 11.42 -4.87
N PRO A 37 -3.42 10.44 -5.69
CA PRO A 37 -2.79 9.11 -5.61
C PRO A 37 -1.31 9.10 -5.98
N GLU A 38 -0.82 10.13 -6.66
CA GLU A 38 0.60 10.25 -7.02
C GLU A 38 1.47 10.78 -5.86
N LEU A 39 0.91 10.97 -4.68
CA LEU A 39 1.60 11.55 -3.52
C LEU A 39 2.83 10.73 -3.10
N GLY A 40 2.71 9.41 -3.12
CA GLY A 40 3.79 8.54 -2.73
C GLY A 40 4.88 8.46 -3.77
N LYS A 41 6.04 7.96 -3.38
CA LYS A 41 7.19 7.80 -4.29
C LYS A 41 7.16 6.43 -4.94
N PRO A 42 7.50 6.34 -6.25
CA PRO A 42 7.61 5.04 -6.90
C PRO A 42 8.65 4.15 -6.21
N LEU A 43 8.35 2.87 -6.12
CA LEU A 43 9.26 1.90 -5.51
C LEU A 43 10.34 1.44 -6.48
N GLY A 44 9.97 1.17 -7.73
CA GLY A 44 10.89 0.59 -8.70
C GLY A 44 11.42 -0.75 -8.24
N ASN A 45 12.74 -0.95 -8.36
CA ASN A 45 13.40 -2.15 -7.84
C ASN A 45 13.81 -1.92 -6.40
N LYS A 46 13.42 -2.80 -5.49
CA LYS A 46 13.70 -2.65 -4.08
C LYS A 46 14.03 -4.01 -3.49
N ALA A 47 15.18 -4.12 -2.82
CA ALA A 47 15.62 -5.36 -2.20
C ALA A 47 15.61 -6.54 -3.19
N GLY A 48 15.95 -6.30 -4.44
CA GLY A 48 15.98 -7.33 -5.47
C GLY A 48 14.61 -7.69 -6.05
N LEU A 49 13.56 -6.96 -5.67
CA LEU A 49 12.21 -7.21 -6.15
C LEU A 49 11.80 -6.12 -7.15
N ASP A 50 11.10 -6.53 -8.21
CA ASP A 50 10.54 -5.60 -9.17
C ASP A 50 9.18 -5.13 -8.68
N LEU A 51 9.15 -3.92 -8.15
CA LEU A 51 7.96 -3.30 -7.60
C LEU A 51 7.52 -2.10 -8.44
N THR A 52 7.83 -2.15 -9.74
CA THR A 52 7.43 -1.11 -10.68
C THR A 52 5.89 -0.97 -10.69
N GLY A 53 5.41 0.25 -10.63
CA GLY A 53 3.96 0.52 -10.58
C GLY A 53 3.43 0.68 -9.18
N TYR A 54 4.23 0.33 -8.18
CA TYR A 54 3.84 0.50 -6.78
C TYR A 54 4.51 1.72 -6.19
N ARG A 55 3.84 2.31 -5.20
CA ARG A 55 4.33 3.52 -4.54
C ARG A 55 4.35 3.30 -3.04
N LYS A 56 5.20 4.07 -2.35
CA LYS A 56 5.26 4.10 -0.89
C LYS A 56 4.94 5.51 -0.40
N LEU A 57 4.26 5.58 0.73
CA LEU A 57 4.00 6.84 1.40
C LEU A 57 4.35 6.66 2.88
N TYR A 58 5.28 7.47 3.38
CA TYR A 58 5.63 7.45 4.80
C TYR A 58 4.64 8.27 5.59
N PHE A 59 4.36 7.86 6.80
CA PHE A 59 3.49 8.59 7.69
C PHE A 59 3.89 8.35 9.15
N PHE A 60 3.23 9.06 10.07
CA PHE A 60 3.52 8.99 11.50
C PHE A 60 5.01 9.25 11.75
N GLN A 61 5.45 10.46 11.40
CA GLN A 61 6.84 10.89 11.54
C GLN A 61 7.81 9.97 10.78
N LYS A 62 7.36 9.45 9.65
CA LYS A 62 8.13 8.57 8.77
C LYS A 62 8.51 7.23 9.41
N LYS A 63 7.82 6.85 10.48
CA LYS A 63 8.05 5.56 11.15
C LYS A 63 7.33 4.40 10.48
N TYR A 64 6.28 4.69 9.72
CA TYR A 64 5.47 3.70 9.02
C TYR A 64 5.38 4.04 7.56
N ARG A 65 4.99 3.05 6.76
CA ARG A 65 4.76 3.27 5.33
C ARG A 65 3.54 2.52 4.86
N ILE A 66 2.93 3.08 3.83
CA ILE A 66 1.84 2.46 3.09
C ILE A 66 2.39 2.14 1.72
N VAL A 67 2.18 0.89 1.27
CA VAL A 67 2.53 0.48 -0.09
C VAL A 67 1.22 0.33 -0.86
N TYR A 68 1.13 1.01 -1.99
CA TYR A 68 -0.12 1.06 -2.76
C TYR A 68 0.16 1.21 -4.24
N ALA A 69 -0.88 1.02 -5.03
CA ALA A 69 -0.87 1.32 -6.45
C ALA A 69 -2.19 2.01 -6.79
N PHE A 70 -2.27 2.67 -7.93
CA PHE A 70 -3.53 3.27 -8.35
C PHE A 70 -3.74 3.07 -9.84
N ASP A 71 -5.00 3.08 -10.23
CA ASP A 71 -5.43 2.89 -11.60
C ASP A 71 -6.30 4.08 -11.99
N GLU A 72 -5.78 4.91 -12.90
CA GLU A 72 -6.48 6.11 -13.34
C GLU A 72 -7.77 5.80 -14.08
N LYS A 73 -7.77 4.73 -14.86
CA LYS A 73 -8.95 4.38 -15.65
C LYS A 73 -10.10 3.95 -14.76
N LYS A 74 -9.80 3.15 -13.73
CA LYS A 74 -10.81 2.70 -12.79
C LYS A 74 -11.05 3.68 -11.66
N GLN A 75 -10.21 4.70 -11.52
CA GLN A 75 -10.28 5.65 -10.41
C GLN A 75 -10.20 4.93 -9.07
N GLU A 76 -9.24 4.05 -8.94
CA GLU A 76 -9.04 3.24 -7.71
C GLU A 76 -7.64 3.38 -7.17
N VAL A 77 -7.54 3.41 -5.84
CA VAL A 77 -6.28 3.26 -5.11
C VAL A 77 -6.38 1.93 -4.36
N VAL A 78 -5.39 1.08 -4.53
CA VAL A 78 -5.36 -0.23 -3.88
C VAL A 78 -4.22 -0.27 -2.86
N ILE A 79 -4.55 -0.51 -1.61
CA ILE A 79 -3.56 -0.63 -0.53
C ILE A 79 -3.10 -2.07 -0.44
N PHE A 80 -1.79 -2.29 -0.56
CA PHE A 80 -1.20 -3.63 -0.55
C PHE A 80 -0.56 -4.00 0.77
N ALA A 81 0.02 -3.03 1.49
CA ALA A 81 0.70 -3.31 2.75
C ALA A 81 0.85 -2.06 3.59
N ILE A 82 0.87 -2.22 4.89
CA ILE A 82 1.14 -1.14 5.84
C ILE A 82 2.06 -1.73 6.91
N GLY A 83 3.16 -1.06 7.17
CA GLY A 83 4.08 -1.57 8.17
C GLY A 83 5.13 -0.56 8.55
N LYS A 84 6.00 -0.94 9.49
CA LYS A 84 7.08 -0.09 9.94
C LYS A 84 8.07 0.12 8.80
N ARG A 85 8.55 1.34 8.68
CA ARG A 85 9.49 1.73 7.63
C ARG A 85 10.74 0.86 7.60
N GLU A 86 11.24 0.48 8.77
CA GLU A 86 12.47 -0.29 8.90
C GLU A 86 12.30 -1.78 8.67
N ASP A 87 11.06 -2.24 8.58
CA ASP A 87 10.78 -3.67 8.46
C ASP A 87 10.84 -4.09 6.99
N MET A 88 11.95 -4.67 6.61
CA MET A 88 12.15 -5.16 5.25
C MET A 88 11.26 -6.35 4.90
N LYS A 89 10.67 -6.99 5.90
CA LYS A 89 9.70 -8.07 5.66
C LYS A 89 8.53 -7.60 4.82
N VAL A 90 8.15 -6.33 4.94
CA VAL A 90 7.04 -5.76 4.17
C VAL A 90 7.24 -6.03 2.68
N TYR A 91 8.44 -5.85 2.17
CA TYR A 91 8.70 -6.05 0.75
C TYR A 91 8.69 -7.52 0.36
N ARG A 92 9.20 -8.40 1.21
CA ARG A 92 9.17 -9.84 0.95
C ARG A 92 7.74 -10.37 0.99
N ASP A 93 6.99 -9.94 2.00
CA ASP A 93 5.58 -10.32 2.13
C ASP A 93 4.78 -9.81 0.94
N LEU A 94 5.13 -8.63 0.43
CA LEU A 94 4.45 -8.04 -0.71
C LEU A 94 4.55 -8.93 -1.95
N THR A 95 5.71 -9.53 -2.19
CA THR A 95 5.88 -10.43 -3.33
C THR A 95 4.89 -11.59 -3.26
N GLY A 96 4.78 -12.23 -2.10
CA GLY A 96 3.82 -13.31 -1.91
C GLY A 96 2.38 -12.85 -2.07
N ARG A 97 2.07 -11.66 -1.56
CA ARG A 97 0.73 -11.07 -1.68
C ARG A 97 0.37 -10.81 -3.13
N LEU A 98 1.31 -10.34 -3.92
CA LEU A 98 1.07 -10.08 -5.34
C LEU A 98 0.84 -11.38 -6.11
N GLU A 99 1.61 -12.41 -5.81
CA GLU A 99 1.44 -13.71 -6.43
C GLU A 99 0.07 -14.30 -6.13
N ARG A 100 -0.35 -14.24 -4.86
CA ARG A 100 -1.68 -14.72 -4.46
C ARG A 100 -2.78 -13.92 -5.12
N THR A 101 -2.61 -12.61 -5.21
CA THR A 101 -3.60 -11.73 -5.84
C THR A 101 -3.81 -12.11 -7.31
N ASN A 102 -2.72 -12.34 -8.01
CA ASN A 102 -2.80 -12.72 -9.42
C ASN A 102 -3.51 -14.05 -9.58
N SER A 103 -3.19 -15.03 -8.74
CA SER A 103 -3.85 -16.33 -8.74
C SER A 103 -5.34 -16.20 -8.46
N GLU A 104 -5.70 -15.45 -7.42
CA GLU A 104 -7.09 -15.27 -7.02
C GLU A 104 -7.92 -14.60 -8.10
N GLN A 105 -7.32 -13.72 -8.86
CA GLN A 105 -8.03 -13.01 -9.93
C GLN A 105 -8.03 -13.76 -11.25
N GLY A 106 -7.37 -14.91 -11.31
CA GLY A 106 -7.28 -15.66 -12.53
C GLY A 106 -6.45 -14.98 -13.60
N ILE A 107 -5.62 -14.05 -13.24
CA ILE A 107 -4.73 -13.35 -14.15
C ILE A 107 -3.43 -14.15 -14.21
N VAL A 108 -3.31 -14.89 -15.22
CA VAL A 108 -2.15 -15.77 -15.34
C VAL A 108 -1.48 -15.53 -16.67
#